data_519d462f6cce4d15ef4f7410665af54b
#
_entry.id   519d462f6cce4d15ef4f7410665af54b
#
_cell.length_a   1.000
_cell.length_b   1.000
_cell.length_c   1.000
_cell.angle_alpha   90.00
_cell.angle_beta   90.00
_cell.angle_gamma   90.00
#
_symmetry.space_group_name_H-M   'P 1'
#
loop_
_entity.id
_entity.type
_entity.pdbx_description
1 polymer ?
#
loop_
_entity_poly.entity_id
_entity_poly.type
_entity_poly.pdbx_seq_one_letter_code
_entity_poly.pdbx_strand_id
1 'polypeptide(L)'
;MSILAQIIGLACLLFWGFWLCCKLRLPAGFAPLCGLCFCMVVLQLAGSCNQLWLGAQLLLVGAVLTLAQRRRHEILPQLLSPGVLAFCSAVGVLMAVFAIRQPEFQTWDEFSHWGIYFKSVFYQHRFAVWDTTRSLAHQAYPQGLPGLYALFALPAAQYREADVLFVTALPLAAAASALFALPQVTARRPRIAYTVCACLAAPALFWLFAPDTPYTTAYMDAPVGALFAAALCVILLPCAANSRVQRGLALAFLCGALTTVKEIGTVFALCVVGIWFLQCLLDALRDKGGILRGFLLPFTAALPCFAIPLAWKLLLKALHRADDQFSSMGPGYFLQCWQEARTGFDRYFYDVWDRYYARLRSYPLLFGASTFKVGCLCAAAAVLLLIVLIWAMGRWQGLRTALPGLCMILYWPLYQGVLFYVYICGMSPYEALEMASWERYFCCFFLGWFSVLEGEALLAGFAAAHRLPRMAGHAVPAIVPCLLVCSTLWGIWQAGGAASLFCLPKADWRTEQQQIAADMLTRMDGAQNGSIWLLSADDSMAVQNMWYYQYELYPAVTAVEAQSSETDVDLGYNIGEHDVTWLVLFGVTDDFTARYADLADDGLRSAQSTAPALYAVTNVDGRIYLTAK
;
A
#
# COMPACT_ATOMS: atom_id res chain seq x y z
N MET A 1 -11.64 3.82 -15.90
CA MET A 1 -10.91 4.77 -16.80
C MET A 1 -10.99 4.28 -18.22
N SER A 2 -10.97 5.18 -19.19
CA SER A 2 -10.60 4.73 -20.52
C SER A 2 -9.16 4.22 -20.46
N ILE A 3 -8.83 3.20 -21.24
CA ILE A 3 -7.44 2.72 -21.43
C ILE A 3 -6.51 3.91 -21.73
N LEU A 4 -7.04 4.93 -22.40
CA LEU A 4 -6.32 6.17 -22.69
C LEU A 4 -5.86 6.89 -21.39
N ALA A 5 -6.71 6.99 -20.37
CA ALA A 5 -6.34 7.64 -19.11
C ALA A 5 -5.23 6.87 -18.38
N GLN A 6 -5.28 5.53 -18.40
CA GLN A 6 -4.19 4.69 -17.86
C GLN A 6 -2.89 4.93 -18.62
N ILE A 7 -2.92 4.96 -19.96
CA ILE A 7 -1.75 5.22 -20.80
C ILE A 7 -1.16 6.61 -20.52
N ILE A 8 -1.98 7.66 -20.38
CA ILE A 8 -1.52 9.02 -20.07
C ILE A 8 -0.81 9.06 -18.73
N GLY A 9 -1.41 8.49 -17.67
CA GLY A 9 -0.79 8.43 -16.34
C GLY A 9 0.54 7.66 -16.35
N LEU A 10 0.57 6.50 -17.00
CA LEU A 10 1.79 5.69 -17.14
C LEU A 10 2.87 6.41 -17.94
N ALA A 11 2.52 7.09 -19.03
CA ALA A 11 3.46 7.89 -19.80
C ALA A 11 4.08 9.00 -18.95
N CYS A 12 3.26 9.70 -18.15
CA CYS A 12 3.75 10.72 -17.22
C CYS A 12 4.78 10.14 -16.23
N LEU A 13 4.46 9.00 -15.59
CA LEU A 13 5.39 8.31 -14.66
C LEU A 13 6.69 7.93 -15.36
N LEU A 14 6.63 7.30 -16.52
CA LEU A 14 7.82 6.87 -17.25
C LEU A 14 8.70 8.05 -17.70
N PHE A 15 8.12 9.16 -18.15
CA PHE A 15 8.90 10.34 -18.56
C PHE A 15 9.64 10.99 -17.39
N TRP A 16 8.97 11.21 -16.27
CA TRP A 16 9.63 11.68 -15.05
C TRP A 16 10.70 10.70 -14.56
N GLY A 17 10.41 9.41 -14.64
CA GLY A 17 11.35 8.36 -14.30
C GLY A 17 12.61 8.37 -15.17
N PHE A 18 12.48 8.45 -16.49
CA PHE A 18 13.64 8.55 -17.39
C PHE A 18 14.44 9.83 -17.16
N TRP A 19 13.75 10.95 -16.92
CA TRP A 19 14.44 12.20 -16.60
C TRP A 19 15.26 12.06 -15.31
N LEU A 20 14.68 11.49 -14.25
CA LEU A 20 15.36 11.25 -12.98
C LEU A 20 16.51 10.26 -13.13
N CYS A 21 16.31 9.12 -13.80
CA CYS A 21 17.38 8.15 -14.03
C CYS A 21 18.58 8.78 -14.72
N CYS A 22 18.36 9.65 -15.70
CA CYS A 22 19.43 10.42 -16.33
C CYS A 22 20.15 11.33 -15.33
N LYS A 23 19.41 12.12 -14.55
CA LYS A 23 19.99 13.08 -13.59
C LYS A 23 20.71 12.36 -12.44
N LEU A 24 20.14 11.25 -11.96
CA LEU A 24 20.66 10.45 -10.86
C LEU A 24 21.66 9.37 -11.32
N ARG A 25 21.93 9.25 -12.62
CA ARG A 25 22.82 8.24 -13.21
C ARG A 25 22.44 6.81 -12.83
N LEU A 26 21.13 6.55 -12.77
CA LEU A 26 20.59 5.21 -12.53
C LEU A 26 20.37 4.48 -13.86
N PRO A 27 20.43 3.13 -13.89
CA PRO A 27 20.00 2.35 -15.03
C PRO A 27 18.56 2.67 -15.42
N ALA A 28 18.28 2.74 -16.73
CA ALA A 28 16.94 3.08 -17.24
C ALA A 28 15.82 2.16 -16.73
N GLY A 29 16.15 0.91 -16.39
CA GLY A 29 15.20 -0.02 -15.79
C GLY A 29 14.60 0.43 -14.45
N PHE A 30 15.20 1.40 -13.77
CA PHE A 30 14.64 2.02 -12.55
C PHE A 30 13.68 3.17 -12.86
N ALA A 31 13.47 3.53 -14.13
CA ALA A 31 12.59 4.65 -14.47
C ALA A 31 11.15 4.51 -13.96
N PRO A 32 10.47 3.35 -14.06
CA PRO A 32 9.13 3.21 -13.51
C PRO A 32 9.07 3.53 -12.01
N LEU A 33 10.05 3.03 -11.25
CA LEU A 33 10.16 3.28 -9.80
C LEU A 33 10.43 4.75 -9.48
N CYS A 34 11.44 5.35 -10.15
CA CYS A 34 11.81 6.74 -9.92
C CYS A 34 10.67 7.70 -10.23
N GLY A 35 9.95 7.47 -11.33
CA GLY A 35 8.81 8.29 -11.71
C GLY A 35 7.64 8.16 -10.75
N LEU A 36 7.32 6.93 -10.36
CA LEU A 36 6.27 6.65 -9.38
C LEU A 36 6.56 7.36 -8.05
N CYS A 37 7.73 7.16 -7.47
CA CYS A 37 8.09 7.76 -6.18
C CYS A 37 8.16 9.29 -6.24
N PHE A 38 8.68 9.86 -7.34
CA PHE A 38 8.71 11.29 -7.54
C PHE A 38 7.30 11.88 -7.59
N CYS A 39 6.43 11.31 -8.41
CA CYS A 39 5.05 11.77 -8.53
C CYS A 39 4.28 11.62 -7.20
N MET A 40 4.48 10.51 -6.47
CA MET A 40 3.87 10.34 -5.15
C MET A 40 4.29 11.44 -4.17
N VAL A 41 5.58 11.73 -4.05
CA VAL A 41 6.08 12.77 -3.14
C VAL A 41 5.56 14.16 -3.54
N VAL A 42 5.59 14.50 -4.83
CA VAL A 42 5.09 15.80 -5.33
C VAL A 42 3.59 15.92 -5.06
N LEU A 43 2.81 14.89 -5.34
CA LEU A 43 1.36 14.91 -5.15
C LEU A 43 0.97 14.88 -3.66
N GLN A 44 1.74 14.18 -2.80
CA GLN A 44 1.55 14.28 -1.35
C GLN A 44 1.75 15.72 -0.87
N LEU A 45 2.80 16.41 -1.32
CA LEU A 45 3.05 17.80 -0.96
C LEU A 45 1.96 18.73 -1.50
N ALA A 46 1.59 18.59 -2.77
CA ALA A 46 0.52 19.37 -3.39
C ALA A 46 -0.83 19.14 -2.69
N GLY A 47 -1.17 17.88 -2.39
CA GLY A 47 -2.39 17.53 -1.67
C GLY A 47 -2.41 18.04 -0.23
N SER A 48 -1.25 18.04 0.45
CA SER A 48 -1.10 18.64 1.77
C SER A 48 -1.32 20.16 1.76
N CYS A 49 -1.09 20.81 0.63
CA CYS A 49 -1.38 22.23 0.42
C CYS A 49 -2.78 22.49 -0.18
N ASN A 50 -3.66 21.49 -0.24
CA ASN A 50 -4.97 21.53 -0.91
C ASN A 50 -4.89 21.93 -2.40
N GLN A 51 -3.80 21.57 -3.08
CA GLN A 51 -3.52 21.88 -4.49
C GLN A 51 -3.27 20.60 -5.32
N LEU A 52 -3.90 19.49 -4.93
CA LEU A 52 -3.64 18.17 -5.52
C LEU A 52 -3.84 18.17 -7.04
N TRP A 53 -4.95 18.75 -7.49
CA TRP A 53 -5.30 18.76 -8.92
C TRP A 53 -4.34 19.61 -9.75
N LEU A 54 -3.96 20.79 -9.23
CA LEU A 54 -2.91 21.61 -9.84
C LEU A 54 -1.57 20.86 -9.89
N GLY A 55 -1.20 20.15 -8.84
CA GLY A 55 0.00 19.31 -8.80
C GLY A 55 -0.01 18.25 -9.90
N ALA A 56 -1.14 17.56 -10.12
CA ALA A 56 -1.29 16.57 -11.18
C ALA A 56 -1.19 17.20 -12.58
N GLN A 57 -1.83 18.35 -12.80
CA GLN A 57 -1.73 19.09 -14.07
C GLN A 57 -0.29 19.54 -14.37
N LEU A 58 0.42 20.08 -13.38
CA LEU A 58 1.82 20.50 -13.54
C LEU A 58 2.75 19.33 -13.84
N LEU A 59 2.51 18.16 -13.24
CA LEU A 59 3.26 16.94 -13.55
C LEU A 59 3.02 16.48 -14.99
N LEU A 60 1.78 16.50 -15.48
CA LEU A 60 1.47 16.13 -16.86
C LEU A 60 2.09 17.12 -17.88
N VAL A 61 1.94 18.42 -17.65
CA VAL A 61 2.54 19.45 -18.52
C VAL A 61 4.07 19.34 -18.50
N GLY A 62 4.66 19.18 -17.31
CA GLY A 62 6.10 19.00 -17.16
C GLY A 62 6.62 17.75 -17.89
N ALA A 63 5.87 16.64 -17.88
CA ALA A 63 6.23 15.43 -18.62
C ALA A 63 6.24 15.69 -20.13
N VAL A 64 5.26 16.41 -20.68
CA VAL A 64 5.20 16.79 -22.09
C VAL A 64 6.38 17.69 -22.47
N LEU A 65 6.70 18.69 -21.63
CA LEU A 65 7.83 19.60 -21.87
C LEU A 65 9.19 18.87 -21.82
N THR A 66 9.37 17.94 -20.89
CA THR A 66 10.60 17.13 -20.81
C THR A 66 10.75 16.21 -22.01
N LEU A 67 9.66 15.68 -22.54
CA LEU A 67 9.66 14.88 -23.77
C LEU A 67 10.07 15.71 -24.99
N ALA A 68 9.52 16.91 -25.12
CA ALA A 68 9.82 17.79 -26.24
C ALA A 68 11.30 18.21 -26.30
N GLN A 69 11.97 18.29 -25.14
CA GLN A 69 13.39 18.67 -25.05
C GLN A 69 14.37 17.51 -25.36
N ARG A 70 13.90 16.27 -25.41
CA ARG A 70 14.77 15.10 -25.59
C ARG A 70 14.81 14.63 -27.04
N ARG A 71 16.01 14.21 -27.48
CA ARG A 71 16.18 13.56 -28.78
C ARG A 71 15.67 12.13 -28.73
N ARG A 72 14.85 11.72 -29.69
CA ARG A 72 14.26 10.36 -29.80
C ARG A 72 15.31 9.24 -29.70
N HIS A 73 16.54 9.48 -30.17
CA HIS A 73 17.65 8.50 -30.15
C HIS A 73 18.11 8.12 -28.73
N GLU A 74 17.82 8.95 -27.72
CA GLU A 74 18.20 8.70 -26.32
C GLU A 74 17.15 7.89 -25.56
N ILE A 75 15.88 8.03 -25.95
CA ILE A 75 14.75 7.42 -25.23
C ILE A 75 14.56 5.96 -25.64
N LEU A 76 14.62 5.64 -26.94
CA LEU A 76 14.31 4.31 -27.46
C LEU A 76 15.18 3.19 -26.87
N PRO A 77 16.52 3.33 -26.74
CA PRO A 77 17.35 2.31 -26.09
C PRO A 77 17.01 2.11 -24.60
N GLN A 78 16.52 3.16 -23.93
CA GLN A 78 16.12 3.12 -22.52
C GLN A 78 14.80 2.38 -22.33
N LEU A 79 13.84 2.57 -23.24
CA LEU A 79 12.58 1.83 -23.25
C LEU A 79 12.77 0.33 -23.41
N LEU A 80 13.82 -0.09 -24.14
CA LEU A 80 14.16 -1.50 -24.37
C LEU A 80 15.02 -2.12 -23.25
N SER A 81 15.15 -1.45 -22.08
CA SER A 81 15.83 -2.07 -20.93
C SER A 81 14.99 -3.19 -20.32
N PRO A 82 15.62 -4.28 -19.81
CA PRO A 82 14.89 -5.42 -19.24
C PRO A 82 13.89 -5.01 -18.14
N GLY A 83 14.29 -4.11 -17.24
CA GLY A 83 13.41 -3.63 -16.17
C GLY A 83 12.19 -2.87 -16.69
N VAL A 84 12.35 -1.95 -17.67
CA VAL A 84 11.21 -1.24 -18.26
C VAL A 84 10.26 -2.20 -18.99
N LEU A 85 10.81 -3.16 -19.75
CA LEU A 85 9.99 -4.14 -20.45
C LEU A 85 9.26 -5.07 -19.47
N ALA A 86 9.89 -5.46 -18.35
CA ALA A 86 9.24 -6.19 -17.27
C ALA A 86 8.08 -5.39 -16.65
N PHE A 87 8.28 -4.09 -16.40
CA PHE A 87 7.21 -3.19 -15.96
C PHE A 87 6.06 -3.14 -16.96
N CYS A 88 6.36 -2.90 -18.24
CA CYS A 88 5.34 -2.83 -19.29
C CYS A 88 4.58 -4.15 -19.43
N SER A 89 5.25 -5.30 -19.25
CA SER A 89 4.60 -6.61 -19.25
C SER A 89 3.64 -6.75 -18.07
N ALA A 90 4.09 -6.45 -16.84
CA ALA A 90 3.25 -6.53 -15.65
C ALA A 90 2.02 -5.61 -15.76
N VAL A 91 2.25 -4.34 -16.11
CA VAL A 91 1.19 -3.34 -16.27
C VAL A 91 0.24 -3.71 -17.41
N GLY A 92 0.77 -4.20 -18.55
CA GLY A 92 -0.05 -4.64 -19.68
C GLY A 92 -0.99 -5.80 -19.33
N VAL A 93 -0.50 -6.77 -18.55
CA VAL A 93 -1.32 -7.88 -18.02
C VAL A 93 -2.39 -7.34 -17.07
N LEU A 94 -2.03 -6.47 -16.13
CA LEU A 94 -2.99 -5.85 -15.20
C LEU A 94 -4.07 -5.06 -15.95
N MET A 95 -3.68 -4.21 -16.92
CA MET A 95 -4.63 -3.46 -17.75
C MET A 95 -5.63 -4.39 -18.48
N ALA A 96 -5.13 -5.45 -19.11
CA ALA A 96 -5.96 -6.40 -19.83
C ALA A 96 -6.94 -7.13 -18.88
N VAL A 97 -6.41 -7.66 -17.77
CA VAL A 97 -7.23 -8.38 -16.78
C VAL A 97 -8.29 -7.46 -16.16
N PHE A 98 -7.92 -6.26 -15.73
CA PHE A 98 -8.85 -5.33 -15.09
C PHE A 98 -9.88 -4.75 -16.08
N ALA A 99 -9.51 -4.57 -17.34
CA ALA A 99 -10.46 -4.19 -18.39
C ALA A 99 -11.54 -5.27 -18.63
N ILE A 100 -11.16 -6.56 -18.56
CA ILE A 100 -12.06 -7.68 -18.79
C ILE A 100 -12.89 -7.99 -17.54
N ARG A 101 -12.27 -8.02 -16.37
CA ARG A 101 -12.88 -8.53 -15.13
C ARG A 101 -13.53 -7.46 -14.29
N GLN A 102 -13.13 -6.18 -14.42
CA GLN A 102 -13.65 -5.06 -13.64
C GLN A 102 -13.73 -5.40 -12.14
N PRO A 103 -12.60 -5.71 -11.47
CA PRO A 103 -12.61 -6.07 -10.06
C PRO A 103 -13.18 -4.93 -9.21
N GLU A 104 -13.88 -5.29 -8.14
CA GLU A 104 -14.51 -4.38 -7.20
C GLU A 104 -13.92 -4.59 -5.79
N PHE A 105 -14.09 -3.60 -4.93
CA PHE A 105 -13.72 -3.69 -3.53
C PHE A 105 -14.54 -4.75 -2.81
N GLN A 106 -13.91 -5.49 -1.89
CA GLN A 106 -14.56 -6.59 -1.17
C GLN A 106 -14.21 -6.64 0.31
N THR A 107 -13.23 -5.84 0.74
CA THR A 107 -12.69 -5.93 2.08
C THR A 107 -13.01 -4.68 2.91
N TRP A 108 -13.05 -4.87 4.23
CA TRP A 108 -13.46 -3.85 5.19
C TRP A 108 -12.74 -2.51 5.04
N ASP A 109 -11.38 -2.53 5.04
CA ASP A 109 -10.59 -1.30 4.99
C ASP A 109 -10.77 -0.54 3.66
N GLU A 110 -11.25 -1.21 2.62
CA GLU A 110 -11.54 -0.58 1.34
C GLU A 110 -12.76 0.34 1.41
N PHE A 111 -13.75 -0.02 2.22
CA PHE A 111 -14.97 0.78 2.42
C PHE A 111 -14.79 1.80 3.54
N SER A 112 -14.12 1.41 4.63
CA SER A 112 -14.02 2.28 5.81
C SER A 112 -13.16 3.52 5.58
N HIS A 113 -12.10 3.43 4.75
CA HIS A 113 -11.19 4.57 4.54
C HIS A 113 -10.50 4.61 3.17
N TRP A 114 -9.86 3.52 2.68
CA TRP A 114 -9.07 3.62 1.46
C TRP A 114 -9.90 4.07 0.25
N GLY A 115 -11.05 3.45 0.01
CA GLY A 115 -11.92 3.80 -1.11
C GLY A 115 -12.44 5.24 -1.03
N ILE A 116 -12.75 5.72 0.17
CA ILE A 116 -13.18 7.10 0.39
C ILE A 116 -12.06 8.08 0.02
N TYR A 117 -10.81 7.76 0.34
CA TYR A 117 -9.67 8.61 -0.05
C TYR A 117 -9.56 8.73 -1.57
N PHE A 118 -9.74 7.64 -2.30
CA PHE A 118 -9.73 7.67 -3.76
C PHE A 118 -10.95 8.38 -4.35
N LYS A 119 -12.15 8.19 -3.76
CA LYS A 119 -13.36 8.92 -4.16
C LYS A 119 -13.21 10.44 -3.93
N SER A 120 -12.60 10.86 -2.82
CA SER A 120 -12.30 12.28 -2.55
C SER A 120 -11.40 12.88 -3.63
N VAL A 121 -10.35 12.16 -4.01
CA VAL A 121 -9.46 12.60 -5.09
C VAL A 121 -10.22 12.75 -6.41
N PHE A 122 -11.12 11.82 -6.75
CA PHE A 122 -11.87 11.85 -8.00
C PHE A 122 -12.95 12.93 -8.03
N TYR A 123 -13.79 12.98 -6.99
CA TYR A 123 -14.98 13.86 -6.98
C TYR A 123 -14.70 15.25 -6.44
N GLN A 124 -13.80 15.38 -5.46
CA GLN A 124 -13.51 16.66 -4.80
C GLN A 124 -12.15 17.26 -5.20
N HIS A 125 -11.33 16.52 -5.96
CA HIS A 125 -10.01 16.96 -6.45
C HIS A 125 -8.99 17.30 -5.35
N ARG A 126 -9.19 16.74 -4.14
CA ARG A 126 -8.39 16.99 -2.94
C ARG A 126 -8.25 15.73 -2.08
N PHE A 127 -7.37 15.77 -1.10
CA PHE A 127 -7.30 14.74 -0.08
C PHE A 127 -8.54 14.75 0.84
N ALA A 128 -8.97 13.57 1.26
CA ALA A 128 -10.13 13.43 2.13
C ALA A 128 -9.98 14.17 3.48
N VAL A 129 -8.74 14.36 3.95
CA VAL A 129 -8.44 15.12 5.18
C VAL A 129 -8.94 16.56 5.14
N TRP A 130 -9.11 17.15 3.97
CA TRP A 130 -9.64 18.51 3.78
C TRP A 130 -11.18 18.59 3.85
N ASP A 131 -11.86 17.46 3.83
CA ASP A 131 -13.32 17.42 4.00
C ASP A 131 -13.65 17.33 5.50
N THR A 132 -13.83 18.47 6.15
CA THR A 132 -14.10 18.55 7.60
C THR A 132 -15.53 18.19 7.97
N THR A 133 -16.41 17.96 6.99
CA THR A 133 -17.81 17.59 7.21
C THR A 133 -18.01 16.09 7.40
N ARG A 134 -16.97 15.28 7.20
CA ARG A 134 -17.03 13.82 7.27
C ARG A 134 -16.21 13.26 8.42
N SER A 135 -16.77 12.29 9.11
CA SER A 135 -16.02 11.39 9.96
C SER A 135 -15.32 10.37 9.06
N LEU A 136 -14.02 10.16 9.24
CA LEU A 136 -13.22 9.21 8.49
C LEU A 136 -12.55 8.26 9.46
N ALA A 137 -12.61 6.96 9.17
CA ALA A 137 -11.74 6.02 9.86
C ALA A 137 -10.27 6.30 9.49
N HIS A 138 -9.37 6.14 10.44
CA HIS A 138 -7.92 6.27 10.23
C HIS A 138 -7.48 7.58 9.56
N GLN A 139 -8.04 8.72 10.01
CA GLN A 139 -7.77 10.05 9.45
C GLN A 139 -6.29 10.41 9.38
N ALA A 140 -5.46 9.81 10.23
CA ALA A 140 -4.02 10.05 10.29
C ALA A 140 -3.24 9.41 9.13
N TYR A 141 -3.82 8.47 8.39
CA TYR A 141 -3.09 7.80 7.33
C TYR A 141 -2.68 8.75 6.21
N PRO A 142 -1.40 8.71 5.77
CA PRO A 142 -0.93 9.50 4.66
C PRO A 142 -1.59 9.05 3.35
N GLN A 143 -1.79 9.99 2.41
CA GLN A 143 -2.59 9.78 1.21
C GLN A 143 -1.76 9.81 -0.09
N GLY A 144 -0.51 9.30 -0.07
CA GLY A 144 0.40 9.36 -1.22
C GLY A 144 -0.06 8.52 -2.42
N LEU A 145 -0.57 7.29 -2.21
CA LEU A 145 -1.15 6.48 -3.29
C LEU A 145 -2.49 7.01 -3.77
N PRO A 146 -3.44 7.40 -2.91
CA PRO A 146 -4.60 8.18 -3.35
C PRO A 146 -4.21 9.44 -4.12
N GLY A 147 -3.16 10.16 -3.69
CA GLY A 147 -2.63 11.31 -4.42
C GLY A 147 -2.13 10.94 -5.83
N LEU A 148 -1.41 9.83 -5.96
CA LEU A 148 -0.96 9.34 -7.26
C LEU A 148 -2.12 9.09 -8.23
N TYR A 149 -3.26 8.64 -7.72
CA TYR A 149 -4.46 8.41 -8.52
C TYR A 149 -4.93 9.68 -9.25
N ALA A 150 -4.63 10.89 -8.75
CA ALA A 150 -4.99 12.13 -9.44
C ALA A 150 -4.45 12.22 -10.87
N LEU A 151 -3.25 11.66 -11.17
CA LEU A 151 -2.72 11.61 -12.54
C LEU A 151 -3.57 10.75 -13.49
N PHE A 152 -4.23 9.76 -12.96
CA PHE A 152 -5.09 8.83 -13.70
C PHE A 152 -6.54 9.30 -13.72
N ALA A 153 -6.99 9.93 -12.63
CA ALA A 153 -8.34 10.47 -12.49
C ALA A 153 -8.58 11.71 -13.37
N LEU A 154 -7.55 12.56 -13.55
CA LEU A 154 -7.66 13.82 -14.28
C LEU A 154 -8.19 13.64 -15.73
N PRO A 155 -7.74 12.65 -16.54
CA PRO A 155 -8.31 12.38 -17.85
C PRO A 155 -9.50 11.39 -17.82
N ALA A 156 -9.97 10.94 -16.64
CA ALA A 156 -11.01 9.93 -16.53
C ALA A 156 -12.42 10.56 -16.48
N ALA A 157 -13.39 9.95 -17.18
CA ALA A 157 -14.77 10.44 -17.22
C ALA A 157 -15.63 9.96 -16.03
N GLN A 158 -15.24 8.84 -15.39
CA GLN A 158 -15.99 8.24 -14.29
C GLN A 158 -15.08 7.51 -13.32
N TYR A 159 -15.48 7.43 -12.06
CA TYR A 159 -14.83 6.63 -11.04
C TYR A 159 -15.08 5.14 -11.26
N ARG A 160 -14.07 4.31 -11.06
CA ARG A 160 -14.17 2.84 -11.06
C ARG A 160 -13.18 2.27 -10.07
N GLU A 161 -13.62 1.30 -9.28
CA GLU A 161 -12.77 0.61 -8.30
C GLU A 161 -11.60 -0.13 -8.97
N ALA A 162 -11.84 -0.75 -10.14
CA ALA A 162 -10.79 -1.39 -10.93
C ALA A 162 -9.62 -0.44 -11.27
N ASP A 163 -9.88 0.85 -11.43
CA ASP A 163 -8.84 1.85 -11.71
C ASP A 163 -8.04 2.21 -10.46
N VAL A 164 -8.69 2.20 -9.31
CA VAL A 164 -8.02 2.35 -8.01
C VAL A 164 -7.11 1.16 -7.78
N LEU A 165 -7.61 -0.06 -7.95
CA LEU A 165 -6.83 -1.31 -7.81
C LEU A 165 -5.65 -1.35 -8.79
N PHE A 166 -5.83 -0.82 -10.00
CA PHE A 166 -4.73 -0.66 -10.96
C PHE A 166 -3.62 0.24 -10.42
N VAL A 167 -3.98 1.40 -9.86
CA VAL A 167 -3.00 2.36 -9.31
C VAL A 167 -2.30 1.79 -8.07
N THR A 168 -3.03 1.10 -7.19
CA THR A 168 -2.45 0.45 -6.01
C THR A 168 -1.50 -0.69 -6.36
N ALA A 169 -1.65 -1.32 -7.52
CA ALA A 169 -0.75 -2.36 -8.03
C ALA A 169 0.56 -1.82 -8.66
N LEU A 170 0.62 -0.53 -9.03
CA LEU A 170 1.80 0.04 -9.70
C LEU A 170 3.11 -0.06 -8.89
N PRO A 171 3.13 0.11 -7.55
CA PRO A 171 4.34 -0.12 -6.76
C PRO A 171 4.93 -1.52 -6.91
N LEU A 172 4.08 -2.56 -7.02
CA LEU A 172 4.54 -3.94 -7.22
C LEU A 172 5.21 -4.10 -8.60
N ALA A 173 4.57 -3.59 -9.65
CA ALA A 173 5.16 -3.60 -10.99
C ALA A 173 6.48 -2.80 -11.06
N ALA A 174 6.57 -1.67 -10.36
CA ALA A 174 7.78 -0.85 -10.29
C ALA A 174 8.91 -1.54 -9.49
N ALA A 175 8.57 -2.29 -8.45
CA ALA A 175 9.54 -3.10 -7.70
C ALA A 175 10.10 -4.24 -8.54
N ALA A 176 9.25 -4.93 -9.33
CA ALA A 176 9.70 -5.93 -10.30
C ALA A 176 10.65 -5.33 -11.35
N SER A 177 10.32 -4.13 -11.86
CA SER A 177 11.20 -3.37 -12.75
C SER A 177 12.58 -3.13 -12.13
N ALA A 178 12.63 -2.68 -10.89
CA ALA A 178 13.87 -2.41 -10.17
C ALA A 178 14.71 -3.69 -9.97
N LEU A 179 14.09 -4.79 -9.60
CA LEU A 179 14.75 -6.08 -9.44
C LEU A 179 15.40 -6.55 -10.77
N PHE A 180 14.62 -6.55 -11.86
CA PHE A 180 15.12 -6.97 -13.17
C PHE A 180 16.06 -5.95 -13.85
N ALA A 181 16.20 -4.76 -13.30
CA ALA A 181 17.18 -3.77 -13.73
C ALA A 181 18.58 -3.95 -13.07
N LEU A 182 18.70 -4.78 -12.03
CA LEU A 182 19.97 -4.98 -11.30
C LEU A 182 21.10 -5.55 -12.17
N PRO A 183 20.90 -6.63 -12.97
CA PRO A 183 21.97 -7.15 -13.81
C PRO A 183 22.19 -6.26 -15.04
N GLN A 184 23.43 -5.83 -15.24
CA GLN A 184 23.86 -5.06 -16.42
C GLN A 184 24.27 -6.00 -17.57
N VAL A 185 23.30 -6.61 -18.24
CA VAL A 185 23.53 -7.57 -19.32
C VAL A 185 23.84 -6.84 -20.61
N THR A 186 25.09 -6.87 -21.06
CA THR A 186 25.57 -6.16 -22.26
C THR A 186 25.51 -7.01 -23.53
N ALA A 187 25.78 -8.32 -23.44
CA ALA A 187 25.77 -9.22 -24.59
C ALA A 187 24.33 -9.47 -25.12
N ARG A 188 24.14 -9.37 -26.45
CA ARG A 188 22.80 -9.34 -27.08
C ARG A 188 21.97 -10.60 -26.80
N ARG A 189 22.51 -11.79 -27.03
CA ARG A 189 21.76 -13.07 -26.87
C ARG A 189 21.31 -13.30 -25.42
N PRO A 190 22.20 -13.29 -24.41
CA PRO A 190 21.78 -13.48 -23.01
C PRO A 190 20.86 -12.34 -22.54
N ARG A 191 20.98 -11.12 -23.08
CA ARG A 191 20.08 -10.01 -22.76
C ARG A 191 18.65 -10.30 -23.24
N ILE A 192 18.47 -10.82 -24.46
CA ILE A 192 17.14 -11.18 -24.98
C ILE A 192 16.51 -12.26 -24.09
N ALA A 193 17.23 -13.37 -23.83
CA ALA A 193 16.74 -14.46 -22.99
C ALA A 193 16.37 -13.96 -21.59
N TYR A 194 17.23 -13.16 -20.96
CA TYR A 194 16.97 -12.54 -19.66
C TYR A 194 15.71 -11.65 -19.69
N THR A 195 15.58 -10.81 -20.71
CA THR A 195 14.42 -9.90 -20.84
C THR A 195 13.11 -10.68 -20.99
N VAL A 196 13.12 -11.74 -21.80
CA VAL A 196 11.92 -12.60 -21.95
C VAL A 196 11.54 -13.24 -20.62
N CYS A 197 12.51 -13.80 -19.89
CA CYS A 197 12.24 -14.38 -18.55
C CYS A 197 11.72 -13.31 -17.58
N ALA A 198 12.30 -12.11 -17.55
CA ALA A 198 11.85 -11.01 -16.73
C ALA A 198 10.42 -10.58 -17.05
N CYS A 199 10.06 -10.48 -18.34
CA CYS A 199 8.71 -10.15 -18.76
C CYS A 199 7.69 -11.23 -18.38
N LEU A 200 8.07 -12.50 -18.39
CA LEU A 200 7.20 -13.61 -17.98
C LEU A 200 7.03 -13.68 -16.46
N ALA A 201 8.08 -13.37 -15.70
CA ALA A 201 8.05 -13.42 -14.24
C ALA A 201 7.36 -12.19 -13.60
N ALA A 202 7.55 -11.00 -14.18
CA ALA A 202 7.14 -9.74 -13.57
C ALA A 202 5.65 -9.65 -13.18
N PRO A 203 4.68 -10.13 -13.99
CA PRO A 203 3.26 -10.03 -13.63
C PRO A 203 2.88 -10.80 -12.37
N ALA A 204 3.64 -11.84 -12.04
CA ALA A 204 3.30 -12.76 -10.95
C ALA A 204 4.33 -12.78 -9.81
N LEU A 205 5.42 -12.00 -9.92
CA LEU A 205 6.56 -12.06 -9.00
C LEU A 205 6.16 -11.88 -7.53
N PHE A 206 5.32 -10.89 -7.22
CA PHE A 206 4.94 -10.56 -5.84
C PHE A 206 3.70 -11.30 -5.36
N TRP A 207 3.07 -12.09 -6.20
CA TRP A 207 1.89 -12.85 -5.81
C TRP A 207 2.19 -13.95 -4.80
N LEU A 208 3.35 -14.59 -4.90
CA LEU A 208 3.79 -15.65 -3.98
C LEU A 208 3.87 -15.21 -2.51
N PHE A 209 4.01 -13.91 -2.26
CA PHE A 209 4.26 -13.34 -0.93
C PHE A 209 3.05 -12.65 -0.32
N ALA A 210 1.91 -12.67 -0.99
CA ALA A 210 0.68 -12.11 -0.49
C ALA A 210 -0.46 -13.10 -0.71
N PRO A 211 -0.88 -13.82 0.34
CA PRO A 211 -1.95 -14.81 0.23
C PRO A 211 -3.29 -14.20 -0.21
N ASP A 212 -3.52 -12.92 0.09
CA ASP A 212 -4.76 -12.21 -0.23
C ASP A 212 -4.60 -11.34 -1.49
N THR A 213 -4.37 -11.96 -2.64
CA THR A 213 -4.37 -11.33 -3.97
C THR A 213 -3.91 -9.86 -4.00
N PRO A 214 -2.59 -9.57 -4.02
CA PRO A 214 -2.03 -8.22 -3.84
C PRO A 214 -2.44 -7.23 -4.94
N TYR A 215 -2.97 -7.73 -6.05
CA TYR A 215 -3.39 -6.90 -7.18
C TYR A 215 -4.87 -6.53 -7.16
N THR A 216 -5.67 -7.16 -6.30
CA THR A 216 -7.13 -6.95 -6.25
C THR A 216 -7.61 -6.40 -4.92
N THR A 217 -6.75 -5.71 -4.20
CA THR A 217 -7.08 -5.02 -2.96
C THR A 217 -6.49 -3.61 -2.92
N ALA A 218 -7.20 -2.70 -2.28
CA ALA A 218 -6.70 -1.36 -1.99
C ALA A 218 -5.91 -1.29 -0.67
N TYR A 219 -5.60 -2.41 -0.04
CA TYR A 219 -4.73 -2.43 1.13
C TYR A 219 -3.33 -1.92 0.80
N MET A 220 -2.81 -1.05 1.64
CA MET A 220 -1.51 -0.40 1.42
C MET A 220 -0.31 -1.25 1.85
N ASP A 221 -0.53 -2.43 2.40
CA ASP A 221 0.53 -3.29 2.93
C ASP A 221 1.44 -3.82 1.81
N ALA A 222 0.87 -4.38 0.74
CA ALA A 222 1.65 -4.85 -0.41
C ALA A 222 2.40 -3.70 -1.12
N PRO A 223 1.80 -2.53 -1.41
CA PRO A 223 2.51 -1.35 -1.89
C PRO A 223 3.69 -0.90 -1.03
N VAL A 224 3.54 -0.88 0.30
CA VAL A 224 4.64 -0.55 1.23
C VAL A 224 5.77 -1.56 1.10
N GLY A 225 5.45 -2.88 1.16
CA GLY A 225 6.44 -3.94 1.01
C GLY A 225 7.18 -3.88 -0.34
N ALA A 226 6.45 -3.58 -1.42
CA ALA A 226 7.02 -3.43 -2.76
C ALA A 226 7.98 -2.23 -2.87
N LEU A 227 7.61 -1.07 -2.34
CA LEU A 227 8.49 0.10 -2.31
C LEU A 227 9.72 -0.12 -1.41
N PHE A 228 9.55 -0.82 -0.30
CA PHE A 228 10.67 -1.25 0.55
C PHE A 228 11.62 -2.16 -0.24
N ALA A 229 11.11 -3.20 -0.92
CA ALA A 229 11.86 -4.07 -1.79
C ALA A 229 12.63 -3.31 -2.88
N ALA A 230 11.96 -2.37 -3.54
CA ALA A 230 12.54 -1.55 -4.59
C ALA A 230 13.66 -0.63 -4.08
N ALA A 231 13.51 -0.05 -2.89
CA ALA A 231 14.55 0.76 -2.26
C ALA A 231 15.80 -0.09 -1.95
N LEU A 232 15.62 -1.32 -1.48
CA LEU A 232 16.71 -2.27 -1.27
C LEU A 232 17.39 -2.66 -2.59
N CYS A 233 16.65 -2.79 -3.69
CA CYS A 233 17.25 -2.98 -5.02
C CYS A 233 18.14 -1.81 -5.44
N VAL A 234 17.80 -0.56 -5.10
CA VAL A 234 18.68 0.60 -5.37
C VAL A 234 19.96 0.50 -4.54
N ILE A 235 19.91 -0.02 -3.32
CA ILE A 235 21.11 -0.27 -2.49
C ILE A 235 22.01 -1.33 -3.11
N LEU A 236 21.45 -2.38 -3.70
CA LEU A 236 22.20 -3.47 -4.35
C LEU A 236 22.98 -3.02 -5.60
N LEU A 237 22.62 -1.90 -6.24
CA LEU A 237 23.32 -1.45 -7.44
C LEU A 237 24.83 -1.25 -7.19
N PRO A 238 25.70 -1.70 -8.10
CA PRO A 238 27.12 -1.34 -8.09
C PRO A 238 27.28 0.17 -8.15
N CYS A 239 28.09 0.76 -7.27
CA CYS A 239 28.25 2.21 -7.21
C CYS A 239 29.70 2.60 -7.44
N ALA A 240 29.97 3.36 -8.50
CA ALA A 240 31.18 4.14 -8.59
C ALA A 240 31.15 5.27 -7.54
N ALA A 241 32.31 5.66 -7.00
CA ALA A 241 32.40 6.69 -5.96
C ALA A 241 31.65 7.98 -6.30
N ASN A 242 31.65 8.37 -7.59
CA ASN A 242 31.04 9.59 -8.09
C ASN A 242 29.51 9.55 -8.16
N SER A 243 28.88 8.38 -7.99
CA SER A 243 27.42 8.21 -8.06
C SER A 243 26.76 8.01 -6.70
N ARG A 244 27.50 8.12 -5.59
CA ARG A 244 26.96 7.93 -4.22
C ARG A 244 25.94 9.01 -3.85
N VAL A 245 26.19 10.28 -4.22
CA VAL A 245 25.25 11.39 -3.96
C VAL A 245 23.97 11.17 -4.71
N GLN A 246 24.05 10.81 -5.99
CA GLN A 246 22.89 10.54 -6.83
C GLN A 246 22.06 9.37 -6.27
N ARG A 247 22.72 8.32 -5.76
CA ARG A 247 22.04 7.22 -5.08
C ARG A 247 21.36 7.67 -3.80
N GLY A 248 22.02 8.47 -2.97
CA GLY A 248 21.41 9.06 -1.77
C GLY A 248 20.15 9.87 -2.10
N LEU A 249 20.18 10.66 -3.18
CA LEU A 249 19.02 11.41 -3.66
C LEU A 249 17.92 10.48 -4.19
N ALA A 250 18.25 9.40 -4.90
CA ALA A 250 17.27 8.40 -5.32
C ALA A 250 16.59 7.76 -4.10
N LEU A 251 17.38 7.34 -3.10
CA LEU A 251 16.85 6.78 -1.86
C LEU A 251 16.02 7.80 -1.08
N ALA A 252 16.33 9.10 -1.17
CA ALA A 252 15.51 10.15 -0.55
C ALA A 252 14.09 10.18 -1.13
N PHE A 253 13.93 10.10 -2.46
CA PHE A 253 12.60 10.02 -3.09
C PHE A 253 11.87 8.71 -2.73
N LEU A 254 12.57 7.59 -2.71
CA LEU A 254 11.97 6.30 -2.37
C LEU A 254 11.54 6.25 -0.89
N CYS A 255 12.41 6.69 0.02
CA CYS A 255 12.08 6.77 1.44
C CYS A 255 10.94 7.77 1.69
N GLY A 256 10.96 8.90 0.98
CA GLY A 256 9.83 9.85 1.01
C GLY A 256 8.54 9.21 0.54
N ALA A 257 8.54 8.49 -0.58
CA ALA A 257 7.36 7.78 -1.08
C ALA A 257 6.87 6.71 -0.09
N LEU A 258 7.77 5.92 0.51
CA LEU A 258 7.42 4.94 1.56
C LEU A 258 6.63 5.57 2.70
N THR A 259 7.06 6.72 3.20
CA THR A 259 6.39 7.41 4.32
C THR A 259 5.03 7.98 3.94
N THR A 260 4.71 8.09 2.65
CA THR A 260 3.42 8.60 2.16
C THR A 260 2.38 7.52 1.91
N VAL A 261 2.73 6.23 1.99
CA VAL A 261 1.80 5.12 1.73
C VAL A 261 1.03 4.74 3.00
N LYS A 262 1.74 4.47 4.07
CA LYS A 262 1.20 4.06 5.38
C LYS A 262 2.24 4.37 6.46
N GLU A 263 1.84 4.53 7.71
CA GLU A 263 2.75 4.89 8.81
C GLU A 263 3.93 3.93 8.98
N ILE A 264 3.69 2.61 8.84
CA ILE A 264 4.73 1.58 8.90
C ILE A 264 5.82 1.78 7.81
N GLY A 265 5.49 2.46 6.73
CA GLY A 265 6.45 2.85 5.69
C GLY A 265 7.61 3.68 6.23
N THR A 266 7.39 4.46 7.31
CA THR A 266 8.46 5.19 7.98
C THR A 266 9.49 4.24 8.63
N VAL A 267 9.03 3.15 9.25
CA VAL A 267 9.91 2.14 9.85
C VAL A 267 10.77 1.49 8.76
N PHE A 268 10.16 1.10 7.65
CA PHE A 268 10.90 0.50 6.52
C PHE A 268 11.86 1.49 5.86
N ALA A 269 11.47 2.76 5.73
CA ALA A 269 12.36 3.80 5.23
C ALA A 269 13.60 3.98 6.14
N LEU A 270 13.43 3.94 7.45
CA LEU A 270 14.55 3.96 8.41
C LEU A 270 15.43 2.72 8.31
N CYS A 271 14.86 1.53 8.06
CA CYS A 271 15.64 0.32 7.77
C CYS A 271 16.51 0.50 6.51
N VAL A 272 15.95 1.06 5.44
CA VAL A 272 16.67 1.39 4.19
C VAL A 272 17.83 2.35 4.47
N VAL A 273 17.58 3.42 5.23
CA VAL A 273 18.59 4.40 5.62
C VAL A 273 19.70 3.75 6.45
N GLY A 274 19.35 2.88 7.39
CA GLY A 274 20.31 2.14 8.22
C GLY A 274 21.22 1.24 7.39
N ILE A 275 20.68 0.48 6.44
CA ILE A 275 21.49 -0.35 5.52
C ILE A 275 22.38 0.53 4.63
N TRP A 276 21.83 1.63 4.11
CA TRP A 276 22.60 2.58 3.31
C TRP A 276 23.73 3.21 4.10
N PHE A 277 23.50 3.56 5.38
CA PHE A 277 24.52 4.04 6.29
C PHE A 277 25.66 3.03 6.46
N LEU A 278 25.34 1.77 6.74
CA LEU A 278 26.34 0.71 6.89
C LEU A 278 27.14 0.48 5.60
N GLN A 279 26.49 0.55 4.44
CA GLN A 279 27.21 0.47 3.15
C GLN A 279 28.15 1.64 2.93
N CYS A 280 27.73 2.87 3.25
CA CYS A 280 28.57 4.05 3.17
C CYS A 280 29.76 3.98 4.12
N LEU A 281 29.54 3.43 5.32
CA LEU A 281 30.61 3.22 6.31
C LEU A 281 31.62 2.18 5.82
N LEU A 282 31.18 1.05 5.29
CA LEU A 282 32.08 0.05 4.69
C LEU A 282 32.90 0.63 3.54
N ASP A 283 32.27 1.40 2.66
CA ASP A 283 32.96 2.05 1.56
C ASP A 283 33.98 3.09 2.06
N ALA A 284 33.68 3.85 3.12
CA ALA A 284 34.57 4.83 3.71
C ALA A 284 35.80 4.16 4.39
N LEU A 285 35.61 3.04 5.08
CA LEU A 285 36.66 2.24 5.68
C LEU A 285 37.64 1.66 4.64
N ARG A 286 37.10 1.25 3.48
CA ARG A 286 37.90 0.74 2.37
C ARG A 286 38.73 1.81 1.70
N ASP A 287 38.12 2.94 1.36
CA ASP A 287 38.73 3.95 0.48
C ASP A 287 39.67 4.91 1.24
N LYS A 288 39.87 4.74 2.57
CA LYS A 288 40.63 5.62 3.47
C LYS A 288 40.28 7.11 3.30
N GLY A 289 39.15 7.41 2.69
CA GLY A 289 38.72 8.73 2.27
C GLY A 289 37.52 9.25 3.05
N GLY A 290 37.81 9.99 4.13
CA GLY A 290 36.83 10.86 4.76
C GLY A 290 35.63 10.13 5.40
N ILE A 291 35.80 9.53 6.56
CA ILE A 291 34.74 8.94 7.39
C ILE A 291 33.56 9.93 7.50
N LEU A 292 33.84 11.23 7.59
CA LEU A 292 32.80 12.27 7.65
C LEU A 292 31.84 12.25 6.45
N ARG A 293 32.34 12.02 5.23
CA ARG A 293 31.46 11.88 4.04
C ARG A 293 30.59 10.63 4.11
N GLY A 294 31.13 9.52 4.66
CA GLY A 294 30.36 8.30 4.91
C GLY A 294 29.21 8.50 5.89
N PHE A 295 29.36 9.41 6.86
CA PHE A 295 28.30 9.77 7.81
C PHE A 295 27.28 10.75 7.23
N LEU A 296 27.68 11.75 6.46
CA LEU A 296 26.80 12.81 5.97
C LEU A 296 25.87 12.34 4.83
N LEU A 297 26.32 11.44 3.98
CA LEU A 297 25.56 11.00 2.82
C LEU A 297 24.20 10.32 3.17
N PRO A 298 24.13 9.45 4.18
CA PRO A 298 22.86 8.84 4.58
C PRO A 298 21.81 9.84 5.08
N PHE A 299 22.20 10.99 5.58
CA PHE A 299 21.27 12.04 6.01
C PHE A 299 20.43 12.58 4.85
N THR A 300 20.92 12.54 3.61
CA THR A 300 20.12 12.94 2.44
C THR A 300 18.89 12.03 2.25
N ALA A 301 19.02 10.73 2.52
CA ALA A 301 17.92 9.78 2.47
C ALA A 301 17.08 9.78 3.76
N ALA A 302 17.66 10.14 4.91
CA ALA A 302 16.99 10.20 6.19
C ALA A 302 16.03 11.41 6.29
N LEU A 303 16.40 12.55 5.68
CA LEU A 303 15.62 13.79 5.79
C LEU A 303 14.14 13.61 5.42
N PRO A 304 13.74 13.01 4.29
CA PRO A 304 12.34 12.80 3.96
C PRO A 304 11.62 11.87 4.94
N CYS A 305 12.31 10.91 5.57
CA CYS A 305 11.72 10.00 6.56
C CYS A 305 11.14 10.74 7.77
N PHE A 306 11.67 11.90 8.09
CA PHE A 306 11.20 12.73 9.20
C PHE A 306 10.38 13.93 8.72
N ALA A 307 10.83 14.61 7.66
CA ALA A 307 10.23 15.85 7.20
C ALA A 307 8.79 15.64 6.67
N ILE A 308 8.56 14.59 5.88
CA ILE A 308 7.23 14.33 5.30
C ILE A 308 6.22 13.89 6.37
N PRO A 309 6.50 12.90 7.24
CA PRO A 309 5.57 12.55 8.33
C PRO A 309 5.33 13.70 9.30
N LEU A 310 6.37 14.49 9.61
CA LEU A 310 6.21 15.66 10.48
C LEU A 310 5.28 16.70 9.83
N ALA A 311 5.50 17.04 8.56
CA ALA A 311 4.63 17.98 7.84
C ALA A 311 3.18 17.49 7.79
N TRP A 312 2.97 16.18 7.57
CA TRP A 312 1.65 15.56 7.59
C TRP A 312 0.99 15.67 8.98
N LYS A 313 1.68 15.31 10.05
CA LYS A 313 1.18 15.45 11.42
C LYS A 313 0.84 16.89 11.80
N LEU A 314 1.65 17.85 11.35
CA LEU A 314 1.37 19.27 11.56
C LEU A 314 0.11 19.71 10.82
N LEU A 315 -0.10 19.22 9.60
CA LEU A 315 -1.33 19.48 8.84
C LEU A 315 -2.56 18.90 9.56
N LEU A 316 -2.50 17.62 9.97
CA LEU A 316 -3.59 16.97 10.70
C LEU A 316 -3.96 17.77 11.96
N LYS A 317 -2.95 18.18 12.73
CA LYS A 317 -3.15 19.01 13.92
C LYS A 317 -3.80 20.36 13.58
N ALA A 318 -3.37 21.00 12.50
CA ALA A 318 -3.93 22.28 12.05
C ALA A 318 -5.40 22.15 11.59
N LEU A 319 -5.77 20.99 11.05
CA LEU A 319 -7.14 20.69 10.62
C LEU A 319 -8.00 20.03 11.72
N HIS A 320 -7.48 19.88 12.93
CA HIS A 320 -8.14 19.16 14.03
C HIS A 320 -8.54 17.71 13.62
N ARG A 321 -7.68 17.05 12.83
CA ARG A 321 -7.86 15.68 12.30
C ARG A 321 -6.93 14.67 12.96
N ALA A 322 -6.50 14.88 14.19
CA ALA A 322 -5.66 13.91 14.89
C ALA A 322 -6.44 12.61 15.10
N ASP A 323 -5.84 11.51 14.68
CA ASP A 323 -6.37 10.17 14.95
C ASP A 323 -5.93 9.76 16.35
N ASP A 324 -6.87 9.61 17.25
CA ASP A 324 -6.59 9.23 18.65
C ASP A 324 -6.31 7.74 18.81
N GLN A 325 -6.64 6.92 17.81
CA GLN A 325 -6.52 5.45 17.91
C GLN A 325 -5.10 4.97 18.21
N PHE A 326 -4.07 5.62 17.62
CA PHE A 326 -2.66 5.31 17.88
C PHE A 326 -1.96 6.31 18.81
N SER A 327 -2.58 7.45 19.09
CA SER A 327 -1.97 8.50 19.91
C SER A 327 -2.17 8.31 21.41
N SER A 328 -3.23 7.62 21.82
CA SER A 328 -3.57 7.36 23.22
C SER A 328 -2.74 6.23 23.84
N MET A 329 -2.25 5.29 23.05
CA MET A 329 -1.56 4.09 23.51
C MET A 329 -0.04 4.17 23.23
N GLY A 330 0.65 5.06 23.92
CA GLY A 330 2.11 5.23 23.78
C GLY A 330 2.92 4.20 24.59
N PRO A 331 4.27 4.37 24.64
CA PRO A 331 5.16 3.48 25.42
C PRO A 331 4.79 3.34 26.89
N GLY A 332 4.12 4.35 27.48
CA GLY A 332 3.58 4.28 28.84
C GLY A 332 2.54 3.19 29.00
N TYR A 333 1.60 3.06 28.05
CA TYR A 333 0.59 2.00 28.06
C TYR A 333 1.21 0.62 27.92
N PHE A 334 2.19 0.45 27.04
CA PHE A 334 2.93 -0.83 26.93
C PHE A 334 3.57 -1.25 28.27
N LEU A 335 4.23 -0.30 28.93
CA LEU A 335 4.85 -0.56 30.25
C LEU A 335 3.80 -0.86 31.32
N GLN A 336 2.66 -0.19 31.30
CA GLN A 336 1.54 -0.46 32.20
C GLN A 336 1.02 -1.89 32.01
N CYS A 337 0.67 -2.29 30.79
CA CYS A 337 0.21 -3.66 30.50
C CYS A 337 1.22 -4.72 30.95
N TRP A 338 2.52 -4.47 30.74
CA TRP A 338 3.57 -5.36 31.20
C TRP A 338 3.68 -5.42 32.73
N GLN A 339 3.53 -4.29 33.43
CA GLN A 339 3.55 -4.24 34.91
C GLN A 339 2.33 -4.94 35.50
N GLU A 340 1.14 -4.71 34.97
CA GLU A 340 -0.10 -5.34 35.38
C GLU A 340 -0.01 -6.86 35.22
N ALA A 341 0.52 -7.33 34.10
CA ALA A 341 0.75 -8.76 33.88
C ALA A 341 1.77 -9.35 34.87
N ARG A 342 2.86 -8.63 35.20
CA ARG A 342 3.84 -9.07 36.20
C ARG A 342 3.29 -9.16 37.62
N THR A 343 2.35 -8.31 37.99
CA THR A 343 1.73 -8.29 39.30
C THR A 343 0.55 -9.25 39.40
N GLY A 344 0.12 -9.84 38.26
CA GLY A 344 -1.05 -10.72 38.20
C GLY A 344 -2.39 -9.97 38.23
N PHE A 345 -2.36 -8.66 38.07
CA PHE A 345 -3.56 -7.82 38.05
C PHE A 345 -4.36 -8.04 36.76
N ASP A 346 -3.68 -8.06 35.57
CA ASP A 346 -4.26 -8.38 34.28
C ASP A 346 -3.31 -9.28 33.48
N ARG A 347 -3.87 -10.24 32.75
CA ARG A 347 -3.10 -11.17 31.93
C ARG A 347 -2.99 -10.76 30.47
N TYR A 348 -3.66 -9.70 30.05
CA TYR A 348 -3.75 -9.28 28.65
C TYR A 348 -2.41 -9.31 27.90
N PHE A 349 -1.35 -8.74 28.49
CA PHE A 349 -0.01 -8.74 27.88
C PHE A 349 0.52 -10.15 27.59
N TYR A 350 0.38 -11.08 28.54
CA TYR A 350 0.83 -12.46 28.37
C TYR A 350 -0.07 -13.24 27.42
N ASP A 351 -1.37 -13.00 27.43
CA ASP A 351 -2.31 -13.65 26.51
C ASP A 351 -2.03 -13.24 25.06
N VAL A 352 -1.77 -11.97 24.80
CA VAL A 352 -1.31 -11.48 23.49
C VAL A 352 0.06 -12.08 23.12
N TRP A 353 1.02 -12.14 24.08
CA TRP A 353 2.33 -12.75 23.84
C TRP A 353 2.23 -14.22 23.46
N ASP A 354 1.46 -14.99 24.20
CA ASP A 354 1.30 -16.43 23.96
C ASP A 354 0.66 -16.69 22.59
N ARG A 355 -0.36 -15.93 22.22
CA ARG A 355 -1.00 -16.01 20.90
C ARG A 355 -0.04 -15.57 19.78
N TYR A 356 0.68 -14.47 19.97
CA TYR A 356 1.70 -13.99 19.05
C TYR A 356 2.76 -15.05 18.78
N TYR A 357 3.31 -15.63 19.83
CA TYR A 357 4.35 -16.65 19.74
C TYR A 357 3.84 -17.95 19.11
N ALA A 358 2.63 -18.38 19.49
CA ALA A 358 1.98 -19.53 18.88
C ALA A 358 1.76 -19.31 17.37
N ARG A 359 1.23 -18.14 17.00
CA ARG A 359 1.00 -17.78 15.59
C ARG A 359 2.32 -17.75 14.79
N LEU A 360 3.37 -17.15 15.34
CA LEU A 360 4.70 -17.10 14.73
C LEU A 360 5.24 -18.50 14.37
N ARG A 361 5.02 -19.49 15.23
CA ARG A 361 5.53 -20.86 15.08
C ARG A 361 4.66 -21.78 14.25
N SER A 362 3.36 -21.59 14.24
CA SER A 362 2.41 -22.52 13.63
C SER A 362 1.75 -22.00 12.37
N TYR A 363 1.58 -20.67 12.24
CA TYR A 363 0.82 -20.12 11.13
C TYR A 363 1.58 -20.26 9.80
N PRO A 364 1.00 -20.93 8.78
CA PRO A 364 1.64 -21.12 7.50
C PRO A 364 1.64 -19.81 6.70
N LEU A 365 2.84 -19.30 6.39
CA LEU A 365 3.00 -18.06 5.60
C LEU A 365 3.31 -18.36 4.13
N LEU A 366 4.20 -19.32 3.86
CA LEU A 366 4.66 -19.62 2.51
C LEU A 366 4.89 -21.13 2.36
N PHE A 367 4.31 -21.75 1.33
CA PHE A 367 4.44 -23.19 1.06
C PHE A 367 4.18 -24.09 2.28
N GLY A 368 3.25 -23.71 3.14
CA GLY A 368 2.95 -24.41 4.39
C GLY A 368 4.01 -24.27 5.49
N ALA A 369 5.08 -23.49 5.26
CA ALA A 369 6.06 -23.20 6.29
C ALA A 369 5.57 -22.07 7.20
N SER A 370 5.76 -22.23 8.52
CA SER A 370 5.41 -21.17 9.48
C SER A 370 6.27 -19.92 9.30
N THR A 371 5.74 -18.79 9.74
CA THR A 371 6.42 -17.48 9.70
C THR A 371 7.85 -17.54 10.25
N PHE A 372 8.05 -18.26 11.37
CA PHE A 372 9.37 -18.48 11.95
C PHE A 372 10.29 -19.29 11.03
N LYS A 373 9.79 -20.39 10.46
CA LYS A 373 10.57 -21.23 9.54
C LYS A 373 10.98 -20.46 8.28
N VAL A 374 10.07 -19.65 7.73
CA VAL A 374 10.38 -18.77 6.58
C VAL A 374 11.51 -17.81 6.93
N GLY A 375 11.47 -17.15 8.10
CA GLY A 375 12.56 -16.29 8.55
C GLY A 375 13.90 -17.03 8.69
N CYS A 376 13.91 -18.23 9.25
CA CYS A 376 15.12 -19.06 9.34
C CYS A 376 15.68 -19.45 7.96
N LEU A 377 14.79 -19.81 7.00
CA LEU A 377 15.21 -20.13 5.65
C LEU A 377 15.81 -18.92 4.93
N CYS A 378 15.22 -17.74 5.08
CA CYS A 378 15.78 -16.50 4.54
C CYS A 378 17.15 -16.17 5.14
N ALA A 379 17.30 -16.34 6.45
CA ALA A 379 18.60 -16.15 7.11
C ALA A 379 19.67 -17.11 6.57
N ALA A 380 19.32 -18.40 6.42
CA ALA A 380 20.22 -19.39 5.83
C ALA A 380 20.57 -19.04 4.37
N ALA A 381 19.60 -18.60 3.57
CA ALA A 381 19.81 -18.17 2.19
C ALA A 381 20.74 -16.94 2.13
N ALA A 382 20.55 -15.93 3.01
CA ALA A 382 21.44 -14.76 3.07
C ALA A 382 22.89 -15.13 3.38
N VAL A 383 23.13 -16.06 4.32
CA VAL A 383 24.47 -16.55 4.65
C VAL A 383 25.09 -17.34 3.47
N LEU A 384 24.30 -18.17 2.81
CA LEU A 384 24.76 -18.90 1.62
C LEU A 384 25.11 -17.93 0.48
N LEU A 385 24.26 -16.94 0.23
CA LEU A 385 24.50 -15.91 -0.80
C LEU A 385 25.75 -15.07 -0.48
N LEU A 386 26.03 -14.75 0.79
CA LEU A 386 27.28 -14.10 1.18
C LEU A 386 28.51 -14.90 0.71
N ILE A 387 28.52 -16.21 0.93
CA ILE A 387 29.63 -17.09 0.53
C ILE A 387 29.78 -17.06 -1.00
N VAL A 388 28.67 -17.23 -1.72
CA VAL A 388 28.67 -17.23 -3.19
C VAL A 388 29.08 -15.87 -3.76
N LEU A 389 28.60 -14.78 -3.20
CA LEU A 389 28.97 -13.42 -3.62
C LEU A 389 30.44 -13.10 -3.38
N ILE A 390 31.00 -13.50 -2.21
CA ILE A 390 32.43 -13.35 -1.94
C ILE A 390 33.26 -14.16 -2.96
N TRP A 391 32.84 -15.39 -3.26
CA TRP A 391 33.51 -16.21 -4.27
C TRP A 391 33.39 -15.59 -5.67
N ALA A 392 32.21 -15.12 -6.07
CA ALA A 392 31.95 -14.61 -7.41
C ALA A 392 32.54 -13.22 -7.66
N MET A 393 32.47 -12.30 -6.68
CA MET A 393 32.83 -10.89 -6.83
C MET A 393 34.11 -10.49 -6.09
N GLY A 394 34.65 -11.38 -5.23
CA GLY A 394 35.74 -11.08 -4.31
C GLY A 394 35.24 -10.46 -3.00
N ARG A 395 36.12 -10.49 -1.98
CA ARG A 395 35.77 -10.23 -0.58
C ARG A 395 34.96 -8.94 -0.35
N TRP A 396 35.47 -7.81 -0.82
CA TRP A 396 34.84 -6.51 -0.54
C TRP A 396 33.55 -6.28 -1.30
N GLN A 397 33.56 -6.57 -2.59
CA GLN A 397 32.37 -6.39 -3.41
C GLN A 397 31.29 -7.39 -3.02
N GLY A 398 31.66 -8.64 -2.73
CA GLY A 398 30.74 -9.67 -2.25
C GLY A 398 30.10 -9.29 -0.92
N LEU A 399 30.91 -8.87 0.08
CA LEU A 399 30.40 -8.42 1.38
C LEU A 399 29.47 -7.21 1.24
N ARG A 400 29.86 -6.22 0.42
CA ARG A 400 29.05 -5.04 0.17
C ARG A 400 27.69 -5.38 -0.45
N THR A 401 27.67 -6.31 -1.38
CA THR A 401 26.44 -6.75 -2.07
C THR A 401 25.57 -7.59 -1.14
N ALA A 402 26.14 -8.45 -0.29
CA ALA A 402 25.40 -9.28 0.67
C ALA A 402 24.93 -8.51 1.92
N LEU A 403 25.43 -7.29 2.14
CA LEU A 403 25.09 -6.52 3.36
C LEU A 403 23.58 -6.33 3.58
N PRO A 404 22.77 -5.98 2.57
CA PRO A 404 21.32 -5.85 2.75
C PRO A 404 20.67 -7.13 3.28
N GLY A 405 20.97 -8.29 2.68
CA GLY A 405 20.44 -9.59 3.13
C GLY A 405 20.85 -9.94 4.56
N LEU A 406 22.10 -9.64 4.94
CA LEU A 406 22.59 -9.83 6.30
C LEU A 406 21.91 -8.87 7.29
N CYS A 407 21.69 -7.62 6.93
CA CYS A 407 20.96 -6.67 7.77
C CYS A 407 19.51 -7.11 8.02
N MET A 408 18.88 -7.73 7.05
CA MET A 408 17.53 -8.25 7.23
C MET A 408 17.45 -9.35 8.29
N ILE A 409 18.53 -10.13 8.52
CA ILE A 409 18.61 -11.09 9.62
C ILE A 409 18.51 -10.37 10.97
N LEU A 410 19.15 -9.20 11.12
CA LEU A 410 19.09 -8.40 12.34
C LEU A 410 17.76 -7.66 12.47
N TYR A 411 17.20 -7.20 11.36
CA TYR A 411 15.91 -6.50 11.36
C TYR A 411 14.71 -7.42 11.61
N TRP A 412 14.86 -8.72 11.36
CA TRP A 412 13.81 -9.69 11.63
C TRP A 412 13.34 -9.69 13.09
N PRO A 413 14.19 -9.92 14.11
CA PRO A 413 13.76 -9.85 15.51
C PRO A 413 13.33 -8.43 15.93
N LEU A 414 13.93 -7.39 15.38
CA LEU A 414 13.49 -6.00 15.64
C LEU A 414 12.07 -5.77 15.13
N TYR A 415 11.77 -6.25 13.93
CA TYR A 415 10.43 -6.15 13.35
C TYR A 415 9.40 -6.93 14.18
N GLN A 416 9.76 -8.12 14.70
CA GLN A 416 8.92 -8.86 15.64
C GLN A 416 8.58 -8.01 16.87
N GLY A 417 9.57 -7.35 17.45
CA GLY A 417 9.35 -6.46 18.60
C GLY A 417 8.45 -5.27 18.28
N VAL A 418 8.65 -4.64 17.12
CA VAL A 418 7.79 -3.53 16.65
C VAL A 418 6.36 -4.02 16.43
N LEU A 419 6.18 -5.16 15.77
CA LEU A 419 4.85 -5.71 15.49
C LEU A 419 4.13 -6.12 16.77
N PHE A 420 4.85 -6.74 17.72
CA PHE A 420 4.28 -7.06 19.03
C PHE A 420 3.84 -5.78 19.80
N TYR A 421 4.66 -4.72 19.73
CA TYR A 421 4.29 -3.41 20.27
C TYR A 421 3.00 -2.88 19.61
N VAL A 422 2.86 -3.02 18.29
CA VAL A 422 1.65 -2.60 17.56
C VAL A 422 0.42 -3.39 18.01
N TYR A 423 0.56 -4.69 18.25
CA TYR A 423 -0.55 -5.50 18.79
C TYR A 423 -0.99 -5.04 20.18
N ILE A 424 -0.06 -4.66 21.06
CA ILE A 424 -0.41 -4.18 22.41
C ILE A 424 -0.98 -2.75 22.39
N CYS A 425 -0.39 -1.84 21.58
CA CYS A 425 -0.64 -0.40 21.67
C CYS A 425 -1.46 0.18 20.52
N GLY A 426 -1.56 -0.53 19.40
CA GLY A 426 -2.13 0.02 18.17
C GLY A 426 -3.39 -0.70 17.68
N MET A 427 -3.82 -1.73 18.40
CA MET A 427 -5.02 -2.51 18.07
C MET A 427 -5.97 -2.54 19.23
N SER A 428 -7.26 -2.76 18.94
CA SER A 428 -8.22 -3.08 19.99
C SER A 428 -7.83 -4.39 20.69
N PRO A 429 -8.19 -4.61 21.97
CA PRO A 429 -7.89 -5.86 22.66
C PRO A 429 -8.39 -7.10 21.91
N TYR A 430 -9.54 -7.00 21.26
CA TYR A 430 -10.09 -8.08 20.44
C TYR A 430 -9.19 -8.40 19.23
N GLU A 431 -8.83 -7.39 18.45
CA GLU A 431 -7.96 -7.57 17.27
C GLU A 431 -6.56 -8.08 17.65
N ALA A 432 -6.03 -7.61 18.79
CA ALA A 432 -4.75 -8.07 19.31
C ALA A 432 -4.78 -9.55 19.70
N LEU A 433 -5.83 -10.01 20.38
CA LEU A 433 -6.00 -11.42 20.76
C LEU A 433 -6.26 -12.32 19.55
N GLU A 434 -6.95 -11.84 18.53
CA GLU A 434 -7.17 -12.59 17.28
C GLU A 434 -5.98 -12.54 16.31
N MET A 435 -4.91 -11.80 16.63
CA MET A 435 -3.78 -11.56 15.74
C MET A 435 -4.23 -11.04 14.36
N ALA A 436 -5.12 -10.06 14.36
CA ALA A 436 -5.70 -9.50 13.15
C ALA A 436 -4.60 -9.00 12.19
N SER A 437 -4.84 -9.14 10.88
CA SER A 437 -3.93 -8.69 9.82
C SER A 437 -2.51 -9.31 9.83
N TRP A 438 -2.32 -10.46 10.49
CA TRP A 438 -1.03 -11.14 10.65
C TRP A 438 -0.28 -11.31 9.33
N GLU A 439 -0.95 -11.89 8.32
CA GLU A 439 -0.35 -12.17 7.01
C GLU A 439 0.10 -10.89 6.32
N ARG A 440 -0.76 -9.88 6.32
CA ARG A 440 -0.50 -8.58 5.66
C ARG A 440 0.76 -7.92 6.21
N TYR A 441 0.92 -7.89 7.52
CA TYR A 441 2.08 -7.27 8.17
C TYR A 441 3.36 -8.03 7.91
N PHE A 442 3.34 -9.36 7.98
CA PHE A 442 4.52 -10.15 7.66
C PHE A 442 4.87 -10.10 6.16
N CYS A 443 3.87 -10.05 5.28
CA CYS A 443 4.10 -9.91 3.85
C CYS A 443 4.89 -8.63 3.52
N CYS A 444 4.61 -7.49 4.16
CA CYS A 444 5.37 -6.26 3.95
C CYS A 444 6.87 -6.45 4.18
N PHE A 445 7.26 -7.08 5.28
CA PHE A 445 8.66 -7.32 5.62
C PHE A 445 9.31 -8.34 4.68
N PHE A 446 8.63 -9.45 4.44
CA PHE A 446 9.15 -10.52 3.60
C PHE A 446 9.27 -10.13 2.14
N LEU A 447 8.37 -9.31 1.58
CA LEU A 447 8.53 -8.75 0.24
C LEU A 447 9.89 -8.06 0.08
N GLY A 448 10.31 -7.26 1.07
CA GLY A 448 11.63 -6.66 1.09
C GLY A 448 12.75 -7.69 1.16
N TRP A 449 12.67 -8.64 2.09
CA TRP A 449 13.74 -9.61 2.31
C TRP A 449 13.92 -10.56 1.12
N PHE A 450 12.83 -11.10 0.57
CA PHE A 450 12.88 -11.96 -0.60
C PHE A 450 13.46 -11.22 -1.82
N SER A 451 13.02 -9.99 -2.08
CA SER A 451 13.55 -9.21 -3.20
C SER A 451 15.04 -8.90 -3.07
N VAL A 452 15.54 -8.74 -1.85
CA VAL A 452 16.99 -8.64 -1.60
C VAL A 452 17.69 -9.95 -1.95
N LEU A 453 17.19 -11.08 -1.43
CA LEU A 453 17.78 -12.39 -1.70
C LEU A 453 17.76 -12.73 -3.20
N GLU A 454 16.68 -12.44 -3.88
CA GLU A 454 16.56 -12.60 -5.33
C GLU A 454 17.54 -11.68 -6.07
N GLY A 455 17.63 -10.41 -5.67
CA GLY A 455 18.57 -9.46 -6.25
C GLY A 455 20.03 -9.88 -6.04
N GLU A 456 20.37 -10.34 -4.85
CA GLU A 456 21.70 -10.91 -4.51
C GLU A 456 21.99 -12.17 -5.34
N ALA A 457 21.01 -13.07 -5.49
CA ALA A 457 21.13 -14.27 -6.29
C ALA A 457 21.32 -13.96 -7.78
N LEU A 458 20.57 -13.00 -8.33
CA LEU A 458 20.76 -12.52 -9.70
C LEU A 458 22.18 -11.97 -9.91
N LEU A 459 22.64 -11.09 -9.02
CA LEU A 459 23.98 -10.50 -9.10
C LEU A 459 25.07 -11.54 -8.93
N ALA A 460 24.91 -12.51 -8.01
CA ALA A 460 25.82 -13.63 -7.81
C ALA A 460 25.91 -14.52 -9.07
N GLY A 461 24.77 -14.86 -9.66
CA GLY A 461 24.69 -15.66 -10.90
C GLY A 461 25.42 -14.99 -12.06
N PHE A 462 25.16 -13.70 -12.30
CA PHE A 462 25.86 -12.96 -13.35
C PHE A 462 27.37 -12.80 -13.09
N ALA A 463 27.78 -12.57 -11.84
CA ALA A 463 29.19 -12.50 -11.49
C ALA A 463 29.89 -13.88 -11.63
N ALA A 464 29.24 -14.95 -11.20
CA ALA A 464 29.76 -16.32 -11.33
C ALA A 464 29.93 -16.75 -12.79
N ALA A 465 29.05 -16.30 -13.68
CA ALA A 465 29.14 -16.59 -15.11
C ALA A 465 30.47 -16.18 -15.73
N HIS A 466 31.11 -15.10 -15.22
CA HIS A 466 32.43 -14.66 -15.69
C HIS A 466 33.59 -15.51 -15.17
N ARG A 467 33.37 -16.34 -14.14
CA ARG A 467 34.39 -17.23 -13.55
C ARG A 467 34.30 -18.69 -14.03
N LEU A 468 33.18 -19.05 -14.64
CA LEU A 468 32.93 -20.41 -15.14
C LEU A 468 33.47 -20.59 -16.57
N PRO A 469 33.78 -21.83 -17.00
CA PRO A 469 34.12 -22.14 -18.39
C PRO A 469 33.06 -21.57 -19.36
N ARG A 470 33.50 -21.18 -20.58
CA ARG A 470 32.63 -20.48 -21.57
C ARG A 470 31.25 -21.12 -21.76
N MET A 471 31.15 -22.42 -21.80
CA MET A 471 29.85 -23.11 -21.99
C MET A 471 28.92 -22.89 -20.78
N ALA A 472 29.41 -23.04 -19.56
CA ALA A 472 28.63 -22.83 -18.35
C ALA A 472 28.35 -21.31 -18.10
N GLY A 473 29.33 -20.46 -18.42
CA GLY A 473 29.19 -19.01 -18.30
C GLY A 473 28.11 -18.39 -19.18
N HIS A 474 27.76 -19.01 -20.31
CA HIS A 474 26.61 -18.58 -21.13
C HIS A 474 25.25 -19.08 -20.64
N ALA A 475 25.20 -20.18 -19.92
CA ALA A 475 23.97 -20.76 -19.41
C ALA A 475 23.48 -20.10 -18.11
N VAL A 476 24.37 -19.75 -17.20
CA VAL A 476 24.02 -19.23 -15.87
C VAL A 476 23.14 -17.97 -15.92
N PRO A 477 23.40 -16.95 -16.77
CA PRO A 477 22.55 -15.77 -16.88
C PRO A 477 21.11 -16.04 -17.32
N ALA A 478 20.86 -17.20 -17.95
CA ALA A 478 19.51 -17.62 -18.32
C ALA A 478 18.88 -18.54 -17.26
N ILE A 479 19.68 -19.37 -16.59
CA ILE A 479 19.19 -20.34 -15.59
C ILE A 479 18.53 -19.64 -14.41
N VAL A 480 19.14 -18.58 -13.84
CA VAL A 480 18.59 -17.90 -12.65
C VAL A 480 17.22 -17.28 -12.94
N PRO A 481 17.01 -16.49 -14.02
CA PRO A 481 15.68 -16.01 -14.38
C PRO A 481 14.69 -17.13 -14.71
N CYS A 482 15.14 -18.22 -15.35
CA CYS A 482 14.28 -19.38 -15.62
C CYS A 482 13.81 -20.05 -14.33
N LEU A 483 14.68 -20.23 -13.34
CA LEU A 483 14.30 -20.76 -12.03
C LEU A 483 13.28 -19.86 -11.34
N LEU A 484 13.46 -18.54 -11.44
CA LEU A 484 12.50 -17.55 -10.92
C LEU A 484 11.14 -17.70 -11.61
N VAL A 485 11.10 -17.80 -12.95
CA VAL A 485 9.86 -18.04 -13.70
C VAL A 485 9.21 -19.35 -13.29
N CYS A 486 9.99 -20.44 -13.20
CA CYS A 486 9.47 -21.76 -12.81
C CYS A 486 8.90 -21.75 -11.38
N SER A 487 9.59 -21.11 -10.41
CA SER A 487 9.10 -21.01 -9.04
C SER A 487 7.82 -20.16 -8.95
N THR A 488 7.75 -19.08 -9.73
CA THR A 488 6.56 -18.23 -9.82
C THR A 488 5.38 -18.99 -10.42
N LEU A 489 5.58 -19.71 -11.55
CA LEU A 489 4.54 -20.52 -12.18
C LEU A 489 4.08 -21.67 -11.28
N TRP A 490 5.01 -22.30 -10.56
CA TRP A 490 4.68 -23.32 -9.56
C TRP A 490 3.80 -22.75 -8.44
N GLY A 491 4.15 -21.59 -7.90
CA GLY A 491 3.35 -20.92 -6.87
C GLY A 491 1.94 -20.57 -7.37
N ILE A 492 1.82 -20.06 -8.60
CA ILE A 492 0.54 -19.80 -9.26
C ILE A 492 -0.31 -21.07 -9.36
N TRP A 493 0.31 -22.17 -9.75
CA TRP A 493 -0.39 -23.43 -9.89
C TRP A 493 -0.87 -23.98 -8.54
N GLN A 494 -0.04 -23.91 -7.49
CA GLN A 494 -0.41 -24.33 -6.13
C GLN A 494 -1.58 -23.52 -5.55
N ALA A 495 -1.73 -22.27 -5.95
CA ALA A 495 -2.81 -21.39 -5.48
C ALA A 495 -4.12 -21.51 -6.29
N GLY A 496 -4.26 -22.52 -7.14
CA GLY A 496 -5.47 -22.72 -7.92
C GLY A 496 -5.48 -22.07 -9.31
N GLY A 497 -4.30 -21.59 -9.77
CA GLY A 497 -4.12 -21.11 -11.13
C GLY A 497 -4.18 -19.59 -11.31
N ALA A 498 -3.95 -19.14 -12.55
CA ALA A 498 -3.85 -17.71 -12.87
C ALA A 498 -5.15 -16.92 -12.64
N ALA A 499 -6.30 -17.58 -12.64
CA ALA A 499 -7.59 -16.90 -12.39
C ALA A 499 -7.71 -16.39 -10.96
N SER A 500 -7.13 -17.10 -9.99
CA SER A 500 -7.10 -16.66 -8.58
C SER A 500 -6.18 -15.46 -8.33
N LEU A 501 -5.24 -15.18 -9.25
CA LEU A 501 -4.30 -14.06 -9.13
C LEU A 501 -4.94 -12.69 -9.27
N PHE A 502 -5.95 -12.61 -10.13
CA PHE A 502 -6.40 -11.30 -10.62
C PHE A 502 -7.87 -11.02 -10.35
N CYS A 503 -8.61 -11.98 -9.78
CA CYS A 503 -10.05 -11.80 -9.64
C CYS A 503 -10.59 -12.57 -8.46
N LEU A 504 -10.98 -11.85 -7.44
CA LEU A 504 -12.02 -12.33 -6.55
C LEU A 504 -13.33 -12.42 -7.36
N PRO A 505 -14.14 -13.46 -7.20
CA PRO A 505 -15.46 -13.49 -7.80
C PRO A 505 -16.26 -12.28 -7.27
N LYS A 506 -17.08 -11.69 -8.14
CA LYS A 506 -18.08 -10.70 -7.70
C LYS A 506 -18.91 -11.36 -6.61
N ALA A 507 -18.97 -10.77 -5.44
CA ALA A 507 -19.82 -11.28 -4.37
C ALA A 507 -21.25 -10.84 -4.64
N ASP A 508 -22.21 -11.76 -4.59
CA ASP A 508 -23.62 -11.47 -4.82
C ASP A 508 -24.13 -10.37 -3.87
N TRP A 509 -23.66 -10.38 -2.61
CA TRP A 509 -23.98 -9.37 -1.62
C TRP A 509 -23.59 -7.95 -2.06
N ARG A 510 -22.50 -7.80 -2.82
CA ARG A 510 -22.02 -6.50 -3.31
C ARG A 510 -23.01 -5.87 -4.28
N THR A 511 -23.54 -6.68 -5.20
CA THR A 511 -24.54 -6.23 -6.18
C THR A 511 -25.84 -5.80 -5.49
N GLU A 512 -26.31 -6.56 -4.52
CA GLU A 512 -27.52 -6.25 -3.75
C GLU A 512 -27.36 -4.93 -2.99
N GLN A 513 -26.26 -4.74 -2.28
CA GLN A 513 -26.02 -3.54 -1.50
C GLN A 513 -25.86 -2.30 -2.39
N GLN A 514 -25.22 -2.41 -3.56
CA GLN A 514 -25.13 -1.32 -4.53
C GLN A 514 -26.52 -0.92 -5.05
N GLN A 515 -27.41 -1.89 -5.26
CA GLN A 515 -28.81 -1.61 -5.66
C GLN A 515 -29.57 -0.87 -4.54
N ILE A 516 -29.40 -1.30 -3.29
CA ILE A 516 -30.00 -0.62 -2.13
C ILE A 516 -29.50 0.84 -2.04
N ALA A 517 -28.19 1.06 -2.16
CA ALA A 517 -27.62 2.41 -2.13
C ALA A 517 -28.14 3.30 -3.28
N ALA A 518 -28.27 2.74 -4.50
CA ALA A 518 -28.81 3.44 -5.64
C ALA A 518 -30.31 3.80 -5.46
N ASP A 519 -31.09 2.89 -4.87
CA ASP A 519 -32.49 3.13 -4.53
C ASP A 519 -32.61 4.22 -3.45
N MET A 520 -31.78 4.18 -2.39
CA MET A 520 -31.73 5.23 -1.39
C MET A 520 -31.44 6.60 -2.02
N LEU A 521 -30.42 6.71 -2.87
CA LEU A 521 -30.10 7.97 -3.56
C LEU A 521 -31.24 8.49 -4.43
N THR A 522 -31.97 7.58 -5.09
CA THR A 522 -33.13 7.94 -5.91
C THR A 522 -34.28 8.49 -5.05
N ARG A 523 -34.58 7.84 -3.92
CA ARG A 523 -35.63 8.29 -2.98
C ARG A 523 -35.25 9.57 -2.22
N MET A 524 -33.97 9.82 -2.03
CA MET A 524 -33.44 11.08 -1.47
C MET A 524 -33.49 12.25 -2.47
N ASP A 525 -34.02 12.07 -3.67
CA ASP A 525 -34.10 13.08 -4.75
C ASP A 525 -32.70 13.69 -5.08
N GLY A 526 -31.64 12.88 -5.01
CA GLY A 526 -30.27 13.32 -5.22
C GLY A 526 -29.79 14.35 -4.19
N ALA A 527 -30.30 14.30 -2.96
CA ALA A 527 -29.97 15.22 -1.89
C ALA A 527 -28.45 15.38 -1.73
N GLN A 528 -27.94 16.56 -2.09
CA GLN A 528 -26.54 16.89 -1.91
C GLN A 528 -26.33 17.39 -0.47
N ASN A 529 -25.27 16.86 0.19
CA ASN A 529 -24.82 17.25 1.52
C ASN A 529 -25.77 16.87 2.69
N GLY A 530 -26.56 15.80 2.53
CA GLY A 530 -27.36 15.26 3.63
C GLY A 530 -26.51 14.45 4.63
N SER A 531 -26.95 14.39 5.89
CA SER A 531 -26.44 13.47 6.91
C SER A 531 -27.45 12.34 7.15
N ILE A 532 -26.94 11.11 7.31
CA ILE A 532 -27.76 9.92 7.53
C ILE A 532 -27.51 9.41 8.94
N TRP A 533 -28.59 9.11 9.65
CA TRP A 533 -28.59 8.25 10.83
C TRP A 533 -29.11 6.86 10.45
N LEU A 534 -28.27 5.86 10.63
CA LEU A 534 -28.58 4.49 10.22
C LEU A 534 -28.78 3.62 11.47
N LEU A 535 -29.93 2.98 11.58
CA LEU A 535 -30.24 2.03 12.63
C LEU A 535 -30.30 0.62 12.05
N SER A 536 -29.59 -0.31 12.69
CA SER A 536 -29.55 -1.73 12.32
C SER A 536 -30.01 -2.59 13.49
N ALA A 537 -30.32 -3.86 13.22
CA ALA A 537 -30.80 -4.79 14.24
C ALA A 537 -29.80 -4.97 15.38
N ASP A 538 -28.50 -5.11 15.05
CA ASP A 538 -27.43 -5.32 16.02
C ASP A 538 -26.20 -4.44 15.74
N ASP A 539 -25.29 -4.36 16.71
CA ASP A 539 -24.07 -3.53 16.64
C ASP A 539 -23.15 -3.92 15.47
N SER A 540 -23.01 -5.21 15.18
CA SER A 540 -22.14 -5.68 14.10
C SER A 540 -22.65 -5.22 12.74
N MET A 541 -23.96 -5.35 12.50
CA MET A 541 -24.62 -4.86 11.29
C MET A 541 -24.55 -3.32 11.20
N ALA A 542 -24.73 -2.62 12.33
CA ALA A 542 -24.67 -1.17 12.37
C ALA A 542 -23.32 -0.66 11.87
N VAL A 543 -22.21 -1.18 12.43
CA VAL A 543 -20.85 -0.79 12.03
C VAL A 543 -20.55 -1.15 10.58
N GLN A 544 -20.96 -2.35 10.11
CA GLN A 544 -20.77 -2.74 8.71
C GLN A 544 -21.54 -1.82 7.75
N ASN A 545 -22.80 -1.57 8.02
CA ASN A 545 -23.64 -0.73 7.19
C ASN A 545 -23.13 0.71 7.15
N MET A 546 -22.66 1.24 8.28
CA MET A 546 -22.09 2.59 8.37
C MET A 546 -20.96 2.79 7.34
N TRP A 547 -19.92 1.98 7.40
CA TRP A 547 -18.77 2.12 6.50
C TRP A 547 -19.14 1.85 5.06
N TYR A 548 -19.98 0.83 4.82
CA TYR A 548 -20.40 0.45 3.51
C TYR A 548 -21.20 1.56 2.83
N TYR A 549 -22.26 2.09 3.49
CA TYR A 549 -23.08 3.15 2.91
C TYR A 549 -22.39 4.51 2.91
N GLN A 550 -21.48 4.79 3.84
CA GLN A 550 -20.61 5.96 3.74
C GLN A 550 -19.80 5.94 2.44
N TYR A 551 -19.30 4.78 2.05
CA TYR A 551 -18.59 4.62 0.79
C TYR A 551 -19.53 4.70 -0.41
N GLU A 552 -20.63 3.95 -0.45
CA GLU A 552 -21.51 3.88 -1.64
C GLU A 552 -22.23 5.20 -1.93
N LEU A 553 -22.68 5.89 -0.89
CA LEU A 553 -23.42 7.15 -1.03
C LEU A 553 -22.51 8.37 -1.24
N TYR A 554 -21.20 8.17 -1.22
CA TYR A 554 -20.24 9.25 -1.51
C TYR A 554 -20.30 9.66 -2.99
N PRO A 555 -20.29 10.98 -3.36
CA PRO A 555 -20.15 12.18 -2.52
C PRO A 555 -21.48 12.79 -2.05
N ALA A 556 -22.63 12.22 -2.38
CA ALA A 556 -23.94 12.83 -2.15
C ALA A 556 -24.25 13.03 -0.66
N VAL A 557 -23.74 12.15 0.21
CA VAL A 557 -23.96 12.18 1.65
C VAL A 557 -22.70 12.62 2.38
N THR A 558 -22.81 13.57 3.34
CA THR A 558 -21.69 14.14 4.08
C THR A 558 -21.26 13.30 5.27
N ALA A 559 -22.22 12.72 5.99
CA ALA A 559 -21.96 11.87 7.14
C ALA A 559 -22.94 10.71 7.18
N VAL A 560 -22.44 9.55 7.62
CA VAL A 560 -23.26 8.39 7.97
C VAL A 560 -22.86 7.98 9.38
N GLU A 561 -23.80 8.11 10.30
CA GLU A 561 -23.69 7.61 11.66
C GLU A 561 -24.53 6.36 11.78
N ALA A 562 -24.11 5.38 12.57
CA ALA A 562 -24.86 4.15 12.74
C ALA A 562 -24.91 3.70 14.19
N GLN A 563 -26.04 3.09 14.55
CA GLN A 563 -26.30 2.56 15.87
C GLN A 563 -27.14 1.28 15.81
N SER A 564 -27.00 0.42 16.79
CA SER A 564 -27.89 -0.72 16.97
C SER A 564 -29.21 -0.28 17.59
N SER A 565 -30.32 -0.87 17.09
CA SER A 565 -31.64 -0.67 17.67
C SER A 565 -31.84 -1.42 18.99
N GLU A 566 -30.93 -2.34 19.35
CA GLU A 566 -30.92 -3.03 20.65
C GLU A 566 -30.41 -2.15 21.80
N THR A 567 -29.58 -1.14 21.49
CA THR A 567 -29.16 -0.14 22.46
C THR A 567 -30.31 0.80 22.81
N ASP A 568 -30.34 1.30 24.05
CA ASP A 568 -31.34 2.30 24.45
C ASP A 568 -31.04 3.62 23.71
N VAL A 569 -31.78 3.83 22.62
CA VAL A 569 -31.60 4.94 21.70
C VAL A 569 -32.63 6.01 21.99
N ASP A 570 -32.21 7.19 22.42
CA ASP A 570 -33.09 8.37 22.33
C ASP A 570 -33.03 8.93 20.90
N LEU A 571 -33.93 8.44 20.05
CA LEU A 571 -33.96 8.78 18.64
C LEU A 571 -34.14 10.28 18.43
N GLY A 572 -34.96 10.94 19.25
CA GLY A 572 -35.22 12.38 19.16
C GLY A 572 -33.98 13.21 19.51
N TYR A 573 -33.29 12.84 20.59
CA TYR A 573 -32.06 13.51 20.98
C TYR A 573 -30.95 13.33 19.94
N ASN A 574 -30.72 12.10 19.48
CA ASN A 574 -29.65 11.81 18.51
C ASN A 574 -29.87 12.53 17.16
N ILE A 575 -31.10 12.55 16.66
CA ILE A 575 -31.44 13.26 15.43
C ILE A 575 -31.20 14.75 15.58
N GLY A 576 -31.54 15.34 16.75
CA GLY A 576 -31.36 16.76 17.01
C GLY A 576 -29.90 17.17 17.19
N GLU A 577 -29.11 16.35 17.90
CA GLU A 577 -27.69 16.62 18.19
C GLU A 577 -26.82 16.54 16.93
N HIS A 578 -27.11 15.63 16.02
CA HIS A 578 -26.26 15.31 14.85
C HIS A 578 -26.73 15.95 13.54
N ASP A 579 -27.67 16.90 13.55
CA ASP A 579 -28.22 17.56 12.35
C ASP A 579 -28.60 16.54 11.26
N VAL A 580 -29.29 15.46 11.64
CA VAL A 580 -29.65 14.37 10.77
C VAL A 580 -30.71 14.82 9.77
N THR A 581 -30.46 14.59 8.48
CA THR A 581 -31.41 14.90 7.40
C THR A 581 -32.18 13.67 6.93
N TRP A 582 -31.62 12.49 7.15
CA TRP A 582 -32.19 11.22 6.73
C TRP A 582 -32.07 10.17 7.82
N LEU A 583 -33.16 9.48 8.12
CA LEU A 583 -33.18 8.28 8.97
C LEU A 583 -33.37 7.04 8.10
N VAL A 584 -32.49 6.03 8.29
CA VAL A 584 -32.53 4.76 7.57
C VAL A 584 -32.64 3.62 8.58
N LEU A 585 -33.62 2.76 8.43
CA LEU A 585 -33.86 1.63 9.30
C LEU A 585 -33.61 0.31 8.55
N PHE A 586 -32.70 -0.51 9.08
CA PHE A 586 -32.34 -1.84 8.57
C PHE A 586 -32.69 -2.93 9.58
N GLY A 587 -33.78 -3.68 9.36
CA GLY A 587 -34.12 -4.85 10.18
C GLY A 587 -34.41 -4.55 11.66
N VAL A 588 -34.85 -3.34 11.98
CA VAL A 588 -35.22 -2.93 13.34
C VAL A 588 -36.44 -3.72 13.84
N THR A 589 -36.54 -3.91 15.15
CA THR A 589 -37.60 -4.69 15.79
C THR A 589 -38.95 -3.97 15.78
N ASP A 590 -40.03 -4.73 15.85
CA ASP A 590 -41.40 -4.16 15.95
C ASP A 590 -41.55 -3.34 17.26
N ASP A 591 -40.90 -3.73 18.35
CA ASP A 591 -40.90 -2.98 19.60
C ASP A 591 -40.23 -1.59 19.43
N PHE A 592 -39.14 -1.52 18.67
CA PHE A 592 -38.50 -0.25 18.34
C PHE A 592 -39.43 0.65 17.51
N THR A 593 -40.06 0.11 16.46
CA THR A 593 -40.97 0.88 15.62
C THR A 593 -42.21 1.34 16.37
N ALA A 594 -42.74 0.52 17.29
CA ALA A 594 -43.85 0.89 18.16
C ALA A 594 -43.48 2.00 19.15
N ARG A 595 -42.28 1.97 19.72
CA ARG A 595 -41.80 2.98 20.66
C ARG A 595 -41.72 4.39 20.07
N TYR A 596 -41.39 4.50 18.80
CA TYR A 596 -41.17 5.77 18.11
C TYR A 596 -42.25 6.06 17.02
N ALA A 597 -43.39 5.36 17.08
CA ALA A 597 -44.45 5.47 16.09
C ALA A 597 -44.98 6.92 15.95
N ASP A 598 -45.00 7.69 17.05
CA ASP A 598 -45.52 9.06 17.07
C ASP A 598 -44.60 10.09 16.34
N LEU A 599 -43.37 9.69 15.95
CA LEU A 599 -42.47 10.56 15.21
C LEU A 599 -42.78 10.61 13.70
N ALA A 600 -43.57 9.69 13.19
CA ALA A 600 -43.94 9.63 11.77
C ALA A 600 -45.46 9.59 11.60
N ASP A 601 -45.97 10.38 10.65
CA ASP A 601 -47.43 10.49 10.39
C ASP A 601 -48.11 9.13 10.09
N ASP A 602 -47.39 8.25 9.38
CA ASP A 602 -47.86 6.90 9.03
C ASP A 602 -47.30 5.79 9.95
N GLY A 603 -46.65 6.17 11.07
CA GLY A 603 -45.88 5.29 11.93
C GLY A 603 -44.56 4.84 11.33
N LEU A 604 -43.62 4.34 12.17
CA LEU A 604 -42.37 3.75 11.70
C LEU A 604 -42.64 2.35 11.15
N ARG A 605 -42.07 2.03 10.01
CA ARG A 605 -42.23 0.69 9.40
C ARG A 605 -41.05 -0.18 9.82
N SER A 606 -41.32 -1.36 10.31
CA SER A 606 -40.32 -2.40 10.46
C SER A 606 -39.76 -2.75 9.07
N ALA A 607 -38.44 -2.64 8.91
CA ALA A 607 -37.79 -2.82 7.62
C ALA A 607 -37.00 -4.13 7.63
N GLN A 608 -37.04 -4.85 6.51
CA GLN A 608 -36.17 -5.99 6.27
C GLN A 608 -34.73 -5.49 5.98
N SER A 609 -33.73 -6.31 6.26
CA SER A 609 -32.33 -5.97 5.96
C SER A 609 -32.04 -5.70 4.49
N THR A 610 -32.85 -6.26 3.59
CA THR A 610 -32.76 -6.11 2.13
C THR A 610 -33.60 -4.96 1.54
N ALA A 611 -34.47 -4.35 2.34
CA ALA A 611 -35.33 -3.24 1.92
C ALA A 611 -35.47 -2.23 3.08
N PRO A 612 -34.50 -1.32 3.23
CA PRO A 612 -34.51 -0.37 4.33
C PRO A 612 -35.67 0.62 4.22
N ALA A 613 -36.25 0.99 5.36
CA ALA A 613 -37.16 2.10 5.44
C ALA A 613 -36.40 3.42 5.49
N LEU A 614 -36.75 4.37 4.64
CA LEU A 614 -36.13 5.68 4.51
C LEU A 614 -37.11 6.78 4.91
N TYR A 615 -36.67 7.68 5.78
CA TYR A 615 -37.43 8.83 6.22
C TYR A 615 -36.63 10.13 6.04
N ALA A 616 -37.27 11.13 5.46
CA ALA A 616 -36.78 12.50 5.52
C ALA A 616 -37.02 13.06 6.93
N VAL A 617 -36.03 13.69 7.52
CA VAL A 617 -36.09 14.29 8.84
C VAL A 617 -36.38 15.79 8.70
N THR A 618 -37.37 16.28 9.42
CA THR A 618 -37.68 17.71 9.53
C THR A 618 -37.73 18.09 11.01
N ASN A 619 -37.01 19.12 11.40
CA ASN A 619 -37.06 19.68 12.75
C ASN A 619 -37.82 21.02 12.70
N VAL A 620 -38.97 21.09 13.39
CA VAL A 620 -39.76 22.29 13.49
C VAL A 620 -39.92 22.66 14.99
N ASP A 621 -39.33 23.75 15.40
CA ASP A 621 -39.38 24.25 16.78
C ASP A 621 -38.97 23.20 17.83
N GLY A 622 -37.93 22.40 17.51
CA GLY A 622 -37.40 21.35 18.38
C GLY A 622 -38.20 20.03 18.35
N ARG A 623 -39.25 19.94 17.53
CA ARG A 623 -39.97 18.69 17.30
C ARG A 623 -39.53 18.04 15.99
N ILE A 624 -39.25 16.76 16.07
CA ILE A 624 -38.80 15.95 14.95
C ILE A 624 -40.03 15.31 14.26
N TYR A 625 -40.07 15.46 12.95
CA TYR A 625 -41.06 14.84 12.09
C TYR A 625 -40.34 13.97 11.05
N LEU A 626 -40.83 12.76 10.88
CA LEU A 626 -40.30 11.78 9.95
C LEU A 626 -41.31 11.56 8.81
N THR A 627 -40.89 11.86 7.58
CA THR A 627 -41.72 11.65 6.38
C THR A 627 -41.17 10.48 5.60
N ALA A 628 -41.96 9.42 5.42
CA ALA A 628 -41.55 8.24 4.65
C ALA A 628 -41.28 8.59 3.17
N LYS A 629 -40.22 8.00 2.61
CA LYS A 629 -39.78 8.20 1.22
C LYS A 629 -39.79 6.90 0.42
#